data_920d17f4df55ca481237062e08bf764b
#
_entry.id   920d17f4df55ca481237062e08bf764b
#
_cell.length_a   1.000
_cell.length_b   1.000
_cell.length_c   1.000
_cell.angle_alpha   90.00
_cell.angle_beta   90.00
_cell.angle_gamma   90.00
#
_symmetry.space_group_name_H-M   'P 1'
#
loop_
_entity.id
_entity.type
_entity.pdbx_description
1 polymer ?
#
loop_
_entity_poly.entity_id
_entity_poly.type
_entity_poly.pdbx_seq_one_letter_code
_entity_poly.pdbx_strand_id
1 'polypeptide(L)'
;NYISPRLLLEYLKYAYYHREIFLPFYESLPIAGVDGTLQNRMKQTKARGNVHAKTGSVTGVSSLAGYVKAADGHQLAFVIINQNVLKLSRARAFQDKFCDILSR
;
A
#
# COMPACT_ATOMS: atom_id res chain seq x y z
N ASN A 1 -15.42 11.25 -8.89
CA ASN A 1 -14.37 11.60 -7.97
C ASN A 1 -13.09 10.90 -8.30
N TYR A 2 -12.17 11.69 -8.72
CA TYR A 2 -10.96 11.18 -9.33
C TYR A 2 -9.77 11.80 -8.62
N ILE A 3 -8.99 10.97 -7.98
CA ILE A 3 -7.77 11.43 -7.33
C ILE A 3 -6.58 10.83 -8.06
N SER A 4 -5.61 11.67 -8.41
CA SER A 4 -4.43 11.18 -9.12
C SER A 4 -3.49 10.45 -8.17
N PRO A 5 -2.70 9.51 -8.68
CA PRO A 5 -1.68 8.85 -7.85
C PRO A 5 -0.72 9.85 -7.23
N ARG A 6 -0.36 10.89 -7.97
CA ARG A 6 0.56 11.91 -7.48
C ARG A 6 -0.03 12.66 -6.28
N LEU A 7 -1.31 13.04 -6.38
CA LEU A 7 -1.95 13.77 -5.29
C LEU A 7 -2.05 12.90 -4.05
N LEU A 8 -2.42 11.63 -4.22
CA LEU A 8 -2.52 10.70 -3.11
C LEU A 8 -1.15 10.49 -2.46
N LEU A 9 -0.10 10.41 -3.27
CA LEU A 9 1.26 10.27 -2.74
C LEU A 9 1.65 11.51 -1.92
N GLU A 10 1.27 12.70 -2.37
CA GLU A 10 1.54 13.92 -1.62
C GLU A 10 0.81 13.95 -0.27
N TYR A 11 -0.42 13.43 -0.22
CA TYR A 11 -1.13 13.30 1.04
C TYR A 11 -0.42 12.33 2.00
N LEU A 12 0.07 11.21 1.49
CA LEU A 12 0.80 10.25 2.31
C LEU A 12 2.08 10.87 2.89
N LYS A 13 2.78 11.64 2.08
CA LYS A 13 3.98 12.34 2.52
C LYS A 13 3.65 13.40 3.56
N TYR A 14 2.60 14.16 3.33
CA TYR A 14 2.16 15.17 4.27
C TYR A 14 1.86 14.55 5.64
N ALA A 15 1.10 13.45 5.64
CA ALA A 15 0.78 12.76 6.89
C ALA A 15 2.05 12.30 7.61
N TYR A 16 3.02 11.78 6.87
CA TYR A 16 4.25 11.26 7.46
C TYR A 16 5.01 12.35 8.24
N TYR A 17 5.00 13.58 7.74
CA TYR A 17 5.73 14.68 8.36
C TYR A 17 4.94 15.40 9.45
N HIS A 18 3.72 14.95 9.76
CA HIS A 18 2.87 15.55 10.79
C HIS A 18 2.53 14.47 11.81
N ARG A 19 3.34 14.37 12.86
CA ARG A 19 3.28 13.27 13.82
C ARG A 19 1.92 13.06 14.46
N GLU A 20 1.23 14.12 14.77
CA GLU A 20 -0.09 14.04 15.39
C GLU A 20 -1.12 13.41 14.45
N ILE A 21 -0.87 13.48 13.15
CA ILE A 21 -1.73 12.87 12.13
C ILE A 21 -1.22 11.47 11.80
N PHE A 22 0.09 11.33 11.68
CA PHE A 22 0.70 10.11 11.14
C PHE A 22 0.45 8.89 12.02
N LEU A 23 0.67 8.99 13.33
CA LEU A 23 0.57 7.81 14.17
C LEU A 23 -0.81 7.17 14.15
N PRO A 24 -1.91 7.90 14.41
CA PRO A 24 -3.23 7.28 14.32
C PRO A 24 -3.58 6.80 12.90
N PHE A 25 -3.15 7.53 11.89
CA PHE A 25 -3.39 7.14 10.51
C PHE A 25 -2.66 5.83 10.18
N TYR A 26 -1.37 5.78 10.49
CA TYR A 26 -0.54 4.61 10.22
C TYR A 26 -1.08 3.37 10.92
N GLU A 27 -1.49 3.51 12.18
CA GLU A 27 -2.03 2.41 12.96
C GLU A 27 -3.38 1.92 12.44
N SER A 28 -4.09 2.75 11.69
CA SER A 28 -5.37 2.37 11.10
C SER A 28 -5.21 1.53 9.83
N LEU A 29 -4.02 1.51 9.24
CA LEU A 29 -3.80 0.85 7.96
C LEU A 29 -3.62 -0.66 8.15
N PRO A 30 -4.22 -1.48 7.27
CA PRO A 30 -3.94 -2.92 7.25
C PRO A 30 -2.46 -3.21 7.05
N ILE A 31 -1.99 -4.29 7.65
CA ILE A 31 -0.60 -4.70 7.60
C ILE A 31 -0.49 -5.97 6.75
N ALA A 32 0.42 -5.94 5.77
CA ALA A 32 0.62 -7.06 4.84
C ALA A 32 0.89 -8.36 5.60
N GLY A 33 0.12 -9.39 5.30
CA GLY A 33 0.25 -10.71 5.87
C GLY A 33 -0.16 -10.81 7.33
N VAL A 34 -0.75 -9.75 7.91
CA VAL A 34 -1.04 -9.71 9.34
C VAL A 34 -2.52 -9.44 9.61
N ASP A 35 -3.08 -8.35 9.10
CA ASP A 35 -4.46 -8.03 9.44
C ASP A 35 -5.22 -7.31 8.32
N GLY A 36 -6.53 -7.10 8.54
CA GLY A 36 -7.39 -6.36 7.66
C GLY A 36 -7.46 -6.96 6.27
N THR A 37 -7.64 -6.10 5.28
CA THR A 37 -7.76 -6.54 3.89
C THR A 37 -6.47 -7.13 3.32
N LEU A 38 -5.35 -6.96 4.02
CA LEU A 38 -4.07 -7.51 3.60
C LEU A 38 -3.67 -8.75 4.39
N GLN A 39 -4.54 -9.25 5.25
CA GLN A 39 -4.22 -10.38 6.14
C GLN A 39 -3.71 -11.61 5.36
N ASN A 40 -4.30 -11.88 4.21
CA ASN A 40 -3.95 -13.05 3.42
C ASN A 40 -3.13 -12.71 2.18
N ARG A 41 -2.52 -11.53 2.18
CA ARG A 41 -1.69 -11.09 1.06
C ARG A 41 -0.25 -10.92 1.51
N MET A 42 0.70 -11.19 0.61
CA MET A 42 2.13 -10.96 0.81
C MET A 42 2.73 -11.76 1.97
N LYS A 43 2.10 -12.87 2.34
CA LYS A 43 2.47 -13.62 3.53
C LYS A 43 3.86 -14.21 3.48
N GLN A 44 4.30 -14.63 2.29
CA GLN A 44 5.59 -15.33 2.14
C GLN A 44 6.56 -14.45 1.36
N THR A 45 6.51 -13.15 1.62
CA THR A 45 7.36 -12.17 0.95
C THR A 45 8.05 -11.29 1.99
N LYS A 46 9.00 -10.50 1.53
CA LYS A 46 9.68 -9.51 2.37
C LYS A 46 8.72 -8.41 2.83
N ALA A 47 7.58 -8.26 2.15
CA ALA A 47 6.59 -7.24 2.49
C ALA A 47 5.82 -7.55 3.77
N ARG A 48 5.77 -8.82 4.19
CA ARG A 48 5.01 -9.21 5.37
C ARG A 48 5.45 -8.40 6.59
N GLY A 49 4.49 -7.74 7.23
CA GLY A 49 4.76 -6.92 8.40
C GLY A 49 5.39 -5.57 8.10
N ASN A 50 5.86 -5.36 6.87
CA ASN A 50 6.57 -4.13 6.49
C ASN A 50 5.73 -3.17 5.65
N VAL A 51 4.61 -3.63 5.13
CA VAL A 51 3.70 -2.80 4.32
C VAL A 51 2.47 -2.49 5.13
N HIS A 52 2.18 -1.21 5.31
CA HIS A 52 0.97 -0.70 5.95
C HIS A 52 0.23 0.09 4.88
N ALA A 53 -0.87 -0.46 4.36
CA ALA A 53 -1.49 0.13 3.19
C ALA A 53 -2.99 -0.11 3.15
N LYS A 54 -3.69 0.76 2.42
CA LYS A 54 -5.13 0.68 2.20
C LYS A 54 -5.41 0.21 0.79
N THR A 55 -6.29 -0.75 0.66
CA THR A 55 -6.77 -1.22 -0.63
C THR A 55 -7.93 -0.37 -1.12
N GLY A 56 -8.13 -0.35 -2.43
CA GLY A 56 -9.30 0.24 -3.05
C GLY A 56 -9.66 -0.57 -4.27
N SER A 57 -10.97 -0.68 -4.54
CA SER A 57 -11.44 -1.45 -5.68
C SER A 57 -12.79 -0.92 -6.13
N VAL A 58 -12.86 -0.54 -7.40
CA VAL A 58 -14.11 -0.25 -8.10
C VAL A 58 -14.02 -0.94 -9.45
N THR A 59 -15.13 -0.96 -10.20
CA THR A 59 -15.17 -1.67 -11.47
C THR A 59 -13.98 -1.29 -12.36
N GLY A 60 -13.15 -2.28 -12.69
CA GLY A 60 -12.02 -2.10 -13.58
C GLY A 60 -10.81 -1.41 -12.98
N VAL A 61 -10.83 -1.09 -11.68
CA VAL A 61 -9.72 -0.39 -11.02
C VAL A 61 -9.39 -1.07 -9.70
N SER A 62 -8.10 -1.30 -9.46
CA SER A 62 -7.62 -1.83 -8.19
C SER A 62 -6.45 -0.96 -7.72
N SER A 63 -6.42 -0.63 -6.45
CA SER A 63 -5.38 0.24 -5.92
C SER A 63 -4.83 -0.27 -4.60
N LEU A 64 -3.61 0.16 -4.31
CA LEU A 64 -2.95 -0.06 -3.03
C LEU A 64 -2.08 1.16 -2.76
N ALA A 65 -2.23 1.74 -1.57
CA ALA A 65 -1.50 2.95 -1.24
C ALA A 65 -1.13 2.94 0.24
N GLY A 66 0.08 3.35 0.56
CA GLY A 66 0.53 3.37 1.94
C GLY A 66 2.03 3.51 2.07
N TYR A 67 2.58 2.79 3.03
CA TYR A 67 3.99 2.90 3.38
C TYR A 67 4.63 1.52 3.41
N VAL A 68 5.90 1.47 3.03
CA VAL A 68 6.68 0.24 3.11
C VAL A 68 8.04 0.56 3.72
N LYS A 69 8.47 -0.29 4.64
CA LYS A 69 9.78 -0.17 5.25
C LYS A 69 10.75 -1.07 4.49
N ALA A 70 11.72 -0.45 3.83
CA ALA A 70 12.75 -1.19 3.11
C ALA A 70 13.73 -1.83 4.08
N ALA A 71 14.52 -2.77 3.57
CA ALA A 71 15.45 -3.53 4.42
C ALA A 71 16.48 -2.64 5.12
N ASP A 72 16.85 -1.51 4.51
CA ASP A 72 17.81 -0.56 5.10
C ASP A 72 17.17 0.37 6.13
N GLY A 73 15.88 0.20 6.42
CA GLY A 73 15.17 0.99 7.40
C GLY A 73 14.49 2.23 6.85
N HIS A 74 14.66 2.54 5.58
CA HIS A 74 13.98 3.68 4.97
C HIS A 74 12.49 3.41 4.85
N GLN A 75 11.68 4.42 5.18
CA GLN A 75 10.25 4.37 5.00
C GLN A 75 9.91 5.01 3.66
N LEU A 76 9.21 4.26 2.82
CA LEU A 76 8.81 4.73 1.49
C LEU A 76 7.30 4.86 1.44
N ALA A 77 6.81 5.96 0.88
CA ALA A 77 5.39 6.09 0.56
C ALA A 77 5.18 5.61 -0.86
N PHE A 78 4.08 4.91 -1.12
CA PHE A 78 3.82 4.41 -2.46
C PHE A 78 2.33 4.44 -2.78
N VAL A 79 2.04 4.54 -4.08
CA VAL A 79 0.68 4.47 -4.62
C VAL A 79 0.73 3.62 -5.88
N ILE A 80 -0.12 2.61 -5.95
CA ILE A 80 -0.29 1.79 -7.15
C ILE A 80 -1.75 1.83 -7.55
N ILE A 81 -2.03 2.21 -8.79
CA ILE A 81 -3.38 2.19 -9.34
C ILE A 81 -3.34 1.40 -10.64
N ASN A 82 -4.05 0.27 -10.66
CA ASN A 82 -4.17 -0.56 -11.84
C ASN A 82 -5.54 -0.30 -12.48
N GLN A 83 -5.53 0.14 -13.73
CA GLN A 83 -6.73 0.44 -14.50
C GLN A 83 -6.98 -0.62 -15.56
N ASN A 84 -8.19 -0.65 -16.09
CA ASN A 84 -8.60 -1.62 -17.09
C ASN A 84 -8.40 -3.06 -16.60
N VAL A 85 -8.71 -3.28 -15.35
CA VAL A 85 -8.49 -4.58 -14.72
C VAL A 85 -9.63 -5.52 -15.08
N LEU A 86 -9.29 -6.64 -15.72
CA LEU A 86 -10.25 -7.70 -16.05
C LEU A 86 -10.31 -8.74 -14.94
N LYS A 87 -9.17 -9.03 -14.33
CA LYS A 87 -9.09 -9.95 -13.20
C LYS A 87 -8.42 -9.29 -12.02
N LEU A 88 -9.17 -9.11 -10.95
CA LEU A 88 -8.68 -8.46 -9.74
C LEU A 88 -7.47 -9.19 -9.15
N SER A 89 -7.46 -10.53 -9.22
CA SER A 89 -6.35 -11.31 -8.70
C SER A 89 -5.03 -10.99 -9.36
N ARG A 90 -5.05 -10.66 -10.65
CA ARG A 90 -3.81 -10.30 -11.36
C ARG A 90 -3.29 -8.94 -10.92
N ALA A 91 -4.18 -7.97 -10.75
CA ALA A 91 -3.79 -6.66 -10.26
C ALA A 91 -3.19 -6.77 -8.86
N ARG A 92 -3.82 -7.56 -8.00
CA ARG A 92 -3.32 -7.77 -6.64
C ARG A 92 -1.97 -8.48 -6.63
N ALA A 93 -1.78 -9.47 -7.51
CA ALA A 93 -0.50 -10.16 -7.62
C ALA A 93 0.61 -9.21 -8.03
N PHE A 94 0.33 -8.29 -8.94
CA PHE A 94 1.28 -7.27 -9.35
C PHE A 94 1.64 -6.36 -8.18
N GLN A 95 0.62 -5.90 -7.43
CA GLN A 95 0.83 -5.04 -6.27
C GLN A 95 1.69 -5.74 -5.21
N ASP A 96 1.40 -7.02 -4.96
CA ASP A 96 2.13 -7.79 -3.97
C ASP A 96 3.59 -7.96 -4.37
N LYS A 97 3.85 -8.23 -5.64
CA LYS A 97 5.20 -8.37 -6.14
C LYS A 97 5.97 -7.05 -6.05
N PHE A 98 5.30 -5.95 -6.39
CA PHE A 98 5.91 -4.63 -6.30
C PHE A 98 6.31 -4.30 -4.87
N CYS A 99 5.43 -4.59 -3.92
CA CYS A 99 5.71 -4.35 -2.50
C CYS A 99 6.84 -5.24 -1.99
N ASP A 100 6.91 -6.49 -2.46
CA ASP A 100 8.02 -7.37 -2.11
C ASP A 100 9.35 -6.76 -2.55
N ILE A 101 9.39 -6.24 -3.78
CA ILE A 101 10.60 -5.61 -4.31
C ILE A 101 10.98 -4.39 -3.48
N LEU A 102 10.01 -3.53 -3.14
CA LEU A 102 10.28 -2.34 -2.33
C LEU A 102 10.78 -2.69 -0.93
N SER A 103 10.40 -3.85 -0.41
CA SER A 103 10.77 -4.27 0.95
C SER A 103 12.18 -4.82 1.06
N ARG A 104 12.82 -5.05 -0.06
CA ARG A 104 14.17 -5.63 -0.08
C ARG A 104 15.26 -4.65 0.28
#